data_30c1775140443004fe7bd67ee434e29e
#
_entry.id   30c1775140443004fe7bd67ee434e29e
#
_cell.length_a   1.000
_cell.length_b   1.000
_cell.length_c   1.000
_cell.angle_alpha   90.00
_cell.angle_beta   90.00
_cell.angle_gamma   90.00
#
_symmetry.space_group_name_H-M   'P 1'
#
loop_
_entity.id
_entity.type
_entity.pdbx_description
1 polymer ?
#
loop_
_entity_poly.entity_id
_entity_poly.type
_entity_poly.pdbx_seq_one_letter_code
_entity_poly.pdbx_strand_id
1 'polypeptide(L)'
;MRALLTLLAILLALLPGPAMAQSILRDAETEAFFRDISRDLVLAAGLEPRNVHFVLVGDNSINAFVTGGQNVFIHSGLIIAADNVNELQGVIAHELGHIAAGHSVRFGEGAGPASRISLLSLIGAAAAMAMGAGEAGMAILGMGQSAAMG
;
A
#
# COMPACT_ATOMS: atom_id res chain seq x y z
N MET A 1 28.68 -32.33 27.58
CA MET A 1 28.70 -30.86 27.53
C MET A 1 28.51 -30.32 26.12
N ARG A 2 29.23 -30.75 25.07
CA ARG A 2 29.09 -30.23 23.69
C ARG A 2 27.69 -30.46 23.10
N ALA A 3 27.09 -31.63 23.27
CA ALA A 3 25.74 -31.93 22.75
C ALA A 3 24.64 -31.08 23.42
N LEU A 4 24.77 -30.72 24.69
CA LEU A 4 23.83 -29.86 25.40
C LEU A 4 23.91 -28.41 24.92
N LEU A 5 25.12 -27.93 24.62
CA LEU A 5 25.33 -26.57 24.07
C LEU A 5 24.81 -26.45 22.66
N THR A 6 24.96 -27.47 21.81
CA THR A 6 24.36 -27.47 20.46
C THR A 6 22.85 -27.53 20.50
N LEU A 7 22.26 -28.33 21.40
CA LEU A 7 20.79 -28.37 21.56
C LEU A 7 20.23 -27.02 22.03
N LEU A 8 20.91 -26.37 22.98
CA LEU A 8 20.53 -25.06 23.48
C LEU A 8 20.63 -23.98 22.38
N ALA A 9 21.69 -24.02 21.56
CA ALA A 9 21.87 -23.10 20.45
C ALA A 9 20.76 -23.26 19.37
N ILE A 10 20.37 -24.49 19.05
CA ILE A 10 19.29 -24.79 18.13
C ILE A 10 17.96 -24.32 18.72
N LEU A 11 17.72 -24.53 20.01
CA LEU A 11 16.50 -24.08 20.69
C LEU A 11 16.38 -22.53 20.68
N LEU A 12 17.50 -21.84 20.89
CA LEU A 12 17.56 -20.37 20.84
C LEU A 12 17.32 -19.82 19.42
N ALA A 13 17.80 -20.53 18.39
CA ALA A 13 17.60 -20.15 16.99
C ALA A 13 16.15 -20.37 16.50
N LEU A 14 15.38 -21.19 17.21
CA LEU A 14 13.95 -21.44 16.92
C LEU A 14 13.00 -20.47 17.63
N LEU A 15 13.52 -19.55 18.47
CA LEU A 15 12.68 -18.52 19.08
C LEU A 15 12.14 -17.59 17.96
N PRO A 16 10.83 -17.43 17.85
CA PRO A 16 10.27 -16.46 16.89
C PRO A 16 10.83 -15.08 17.23
N GLY A 17 11.41 -14.43 16.22
CA GLY A 17 11.82 -13.03 16.34
C GLY A 17 10.64 -12.15 16.73
N PRO A 18 10.88 -10.92 17.23
CA PRO A 18 9.80 -10.00 17.59
C PRO A 18 8.91 -9.80 16.37
N ALA A 19 7.67 -10.26 16.45
CA ALA A 19 6.65 -9.95 15.47
C ALA A 19 6.40 -8.44 15.57
N MET A 20 6.78 -7.67 14.55
CA MET A 20 6.42 -6.28 14.43
C MET A 20 4.91 -6.24 14.19
N ALA A 21 4.15 -6.01 15.25
CA ALA A 21 2.72 -5.83 15.13
C ALA A 21 2.46 -4.50 14.39
N GLN A 22 1.84 -4.57 13.23
CA GLN A 22 1.33 -3.39 12.53
C GLN A 22 0.26 -2.74 13.42
N SER A 23 0.47 -1.48 13.80
CA SER A 23 -0.50 -0.75 14.61
C SER A 23 -1.45 0.04 13.70
N ILE A 24 -2.74 -0.14 13.90
CA ILE A 24 -3.73 0.76 13.30
C ILE A 24 -3.68 2.07 14.08
N LEU A 25 -3.36 3.15 13.38
CA LEU A 25 -3.35 4.49 13.94
C LEU A 25 -4.74 5.09 13.77
N ARG A 26 -5.44 5.30 14.88
CA ARG A 26 -6.75 5.96 14.86
C ARG A 26 -6.53 7.46 14.99
N ASP A 27 -6.54 8.15 13.87
CA ASP A 27 -6.41 9.59 13.77
C ASP A 27 -7.55 10.14 12.91
N ALA A 28 -8.53 10.75 13.58
CA ALA A 28 -9.72 11.28 12.93
C ALA A 28 -9.41 12.42 11.93
N GLU A 29 -8.34 13.19 12.15
CA GLU A 29 -7.92 14.25 11.25
C GLU A 29 -7.33 13.66 9.97
N THR A 30 -6.46 12.67 10.10
CA THR A 30 -5.87 11.96 8.96
C THR A 30 -6.94 11.21 8.17
N GLU A 31 -7.89 10.55 8.83
CA GLU A 31 -9.01 9.91 8.16
C GLU A 31 -9.90 10.92 7.42
N ALA A 32 -10.16 12.08 8.00
CA ALA A 32 -10.91 13.17 7.37
C ALA A 32 -10.16 13.71 6.15
N PHE A 33 -8.86 13.94 6.27
CA PHE A 33 -8.00 14.35 5.16
C PHE A 33 -8.08 13.37 3.98
N PHE A 34 -7.95 12.06 4.22
CA PHE A 34 -8.06 11.08 3.15
C PHE A 34 -9.45 11.06 2.51
N ARG A 35 -10.52 11.20 3.30
CA ARG A 35 -11.88 11.32 2.74
C ARG A 35 -12.02 12.54 1.84
N ASP A 36 -11.47 13.67 2.24
CA ASP A 36 -11.57 14.92 1.48
C ASP A 36 -10.83 14.85 0.15
N ILE A 37 -9.55 14.43 0.16
CA ILE A 37 -8.74 14.34 -1.06
C ILE A 37 -9.21 13.25 -2.02
N SER A 38 -9.96 12.24 -1.53
CA SER A 38 -10.38 11.08 -2.31
C SER A 38 -11.82 11.13 -2.76
N ARG A 39 -12.61 12.11 -2.32
CA ARG A 39 -14.06 12.15 -2.57
C ARG A 39 -14.41 12.02 -4.06
N ASP A 40 -13.77 12.81 -4.89
CA ASP A 40 -14.06 12.83 -6.32
C ASP A 40 -13.57 11.55 -7.01
N LEU A 41 -12.49 10.96 -6.52
CA LEU A 41 -11.97 9.66 -6.99
C LEU A 41 -12.94 8.53 -6.66
N VAL A 42 -13.50 8.52 -5.45
CA VAL A 42 -14.51 7.53 -5.02
C VAL A 42 -15.74 7.61 -5.91
N LEU A 43 -16.25 8.83 -6.18
CA LEU A 43 -17.40 9.05 -7.07
C LEU A 43 -17.08 8.63 -8.51
N ALA A 44 -15.88 8.96 -9.02
CA ALA A 44 -15.45 8.57 -10.36
C ALA A 44 -15.31 7.04 -10.52
N ALA A 45 -14.94 6.33 -9.43
CA ALA A 45 -14.91 4.87 -9.39
C ALA A 45 -16.32 4.23 -9.31
N GLY A 46 -17.39 5.03 -9.25
CA GLY A 46 -18.77 4.53 -9.10
C GLY A 46 -19.09 4.02 -7.70
N LEU A 47 -18.32 4.42 -6.70
CA LEU A 47 -18.47 4.01 -5.31
C LEU A 47 -19.20 5.09 -4.50
N GLU A 48 -19.81 4.67 -3.40
CA GLU A 48 -20.48 5.59 -2.48
C GLU A 48 -19.50 6.05 -1.39
N PRO A 49 -19.18 7.37 -1.25
CA PRO A 49 -18.15 7.86 -0.33
C PRO A 49 -18.35 7.45 1.13
N ARG A 50 -19.59 7.29 1.59
CA ARG A 50 -19.88 6.85 2.96
C ARG A 50 -19.51 5.38 3.23
N ASN A 51 -19.33 4.57 2.19
CA ASN A 51 -19.02 3.15 2.29
C ASN A 51 -17.51 2.87 2.19
N VAL A 52 -16.73 3.86 1.74
CA VAL A 52 -15.27 3.75 1.65
C VAL A 52 -14.64 4.27 2.93
N HIS A 53 -13.84 3.43 3.58
CA HIS A 53 -13.16 3.76 4.83
C HIS A 53 -11.65 3.77 4.61
N PHE A 54 -10.99 4.82 5.07
CA PHE A 54 -9.54 4.94 5.05
C PHE A 54 -8.99 4.60 6.42
N VAL A 55 -7.98 3.73 6.45
CA VAL A 55 -7.36 3.24 7.68
C VAL A 55 -5.85 3.49 7.60
N LEU A 56 -5.33 4.28 8.54
CA LEU A 56 -3.90 4.51 8.65
C LEU A 56 -3.23 3.36 9.41
N VAL A 57 -2.17 2.80 8.81
CA VAL A 57 -1.35 1.74 9.40
C VAL A 57 0.01 2.30 9.76
N GLY A 58 0.43 2.13 11.01
CA GLY A 58 1.77 2.50 11.49
C GLY A 58 2.82 1.51 11.00
N ASP A 59 3.24 1.65 9.75
CA ASP A 59 4.24 0.82 9.09
C ASP A 59 5.09 1.72 8.17
N ASN A 60 6.41 1.58 8.26
CA ASN A 60 7.34 2.40 7.47
C ASN A 60 7.49 1.94 6.02
N SER A 61 6.87 0.85 5.62
CA SER A 61 6.88 0.43 4.22
C SER A 61 6.01 1.33 3.36
N ILE A 62 6.43 1.54 2.11
CA ILE A 62 5.64 2.27 1.12
C ILE A 62 4.59 1.31 0.58
N ASN A 63 3.36 1.40 1.11
CA ASN A 63 2.29 0.48 0.74
C ASN A 63 0.90 1.08 0.96
N ALA A 64 -0.06 0.65 0.14
CA ALA A 64 -1.48 0.77 0.37
C ALA A 64 -2.16 -0.50 -0.16
N PHE A 65 -3.33 -0.83 0.36
CA PHE A 65 -4.08 -2.01 -0.09
C PHE A 65 -5.55 -1.93 0.33
N VAL A 66 -6.39 -2.68 -0.35
CA VAL A 66 -7.81 -2.84 0.00
C VAL A 66 -8.09 -4.25 0.49
N THR A 67 -8.90 -4.37 1.54
CA THR A 67 -9.36 -5.66 2.06
C THR A 67 -10.65 -5.49 2.86
N GLY A 68 -11.38 -6.58 3.04
CA GLY A 68 -12.56 -6.60 3.92
C GLY A 68 -13.69 -5.67 3.49
N GLY A 69 -14.01 -5.62 2.19
CA GLY A 69 -15.05 -4.75 1.64
C GLY A 69 -14.46 -3.50 0.99
N GLN A 70 -14.84 -2.30 1.48
CA GLN A 70 -14.39 -1.02 0.92
C GLN A 70 -13.44 -0.28 1.90
N ASN A 71 -12.53 -1.02 2.53
CA ASN A 71 -11.52 -0.45 3.43
C ASN A 71 -10.19 -0.29 2.67
N VAL A 72 -9.69 0.93 2.62
CA VAL A 72 -8.40 1.31 2.02
C VAL A 72 -7.41 1.51 3.15
N PHE A 73 -6.42 0.65 3.25
CA PHE A 73 -5.34 0.72 4.23
C PHE A 73 -4.17 1.47 3.63
N ILE A 74 -3.65 2.45 4.36
CA ILE A 74 -2.54 3.31 3.92
C ILE A 74 -1.44 3.24 4.97
N HIS A 75 -0.25 2.83 4.57
CA HIS A 75 0.91 2.80 5.45
C HIS A 75 1.49 4.20 5.65
N SER A 76 1.93 4.49 6.88
CA SER A 76 2.60 5.77 7.20
C SER A 76 3.83 6.01 6.32
N GLY A 77 4.55 4.96 5.93
CA GLY A 77 5.69 5.04 5.02
C GLY A 77 5.32 5.58 3.63
N LEU A 78 4.12 5.30 3.13
CA LEU A 78 3.64 5.87 1.87
C LEU A 78 3.43 7.38 1.98
N ILE A 79 2.84 7.85 3.09
CA ILE A 79 2.60 9.27 3.32
C ILE A 79 3.92 10.04 3.42
N ILE A 80 4.89 9.47 4.11
CA ILE A 80 6.23 10.08 4.28
C ILE A 80 6.99 10.12 2.96
N ALA A 81 6.79 9.13 2.09
CA ALA A 81 7.49 9.02 0.81
C ALA A 81 6.86 9.88 -0.30
N ALA A 82 5.60 10.27 -0.16
CA ALA A 82 4.91 11.08 -1.17
C ALA A 82 5.38 12.55 -1.10
N ASP A 83 5.78 13.09 -2.24
CA ASP A 83 6.22 14.48 -2.35
C ASP A 83 5.04 15.46 -2.37
N ASN A 84 3.85 15.00 -2.78
CA ASN A 84 2.65 15.83 -2.90
C ASN A 84 1.37 14.98 -2.83
N VAL A 85 0.23 15.68 -2.67
CA VAL A 85 -1.10 15.06 -2.55
C VAL A 85 -1.51 14.27 -3.80
N ASN A 86 -1.10 14.69 -4.99
CA ASN A 86 -1.49 14.01 -6.24
C ASN A 86 -0.92 12.59 -6.30
N GLU A 87 0.26 12.36 -5.72
CA GLU A 87 0.84 11.02 -5.63
C GLU A 87 0.00 10.10 -4.74
N LEU A 88 -0.44 10.60 -3.58
CA LEU A 88 -1.36 9.86 -2.72
C LEU A 88 -2.69 9.59 -3.43
N GLN A 89 -3.24 10.59 -4.12
CA GLN A 89 -4.46 10.43 -4.90
C GLN A 89 -4.31 9.39 -6.00
N GLY A 90 -3.17 9.32 -6.68
CA GLY A 90 -2.87 8.31 -7.71
C GLY A 90 -2.89 6.89 -7.13
N VAL A 91 -2.26 6.68 -5.97
CA VAL A 91 -2.29 5.38 -5.28
C VAL A 91 -3.71 5.03 -4.83
N ILE A 92 -4.42 5.99 -4.22
CA ILE A 92 -5.80 5.79 -3.77
C ILE A 92 -6.72 5.45 -4.96
N ALA A 93 -6.57 6.13 -6.09
CA ALA A 93 -7.35 5.83 -7.29
C ALA A 93 -7.12 4.39 -7.79
N HIS A 94 -5.89 3.89 -7.70
CA HIS A 94 -5.56 2.51 -8.02
C HIS A 94 -6.29 1.53 -7.09
N GLU A 95 -6.24 1.76 -5.78
CA GLU A 95 -6.92 0.91 -4.78
C GLU A 95 -8.45 0.94 -4.95
N LEU A 96 -9.02 2.12 -5.23
CA LEU A 96 -10.45 2.25 -5.52
C LEU A 96 -10.83 1.50 -6.80
N GLY A 97 -9.95 1.44 -7.80
CA GLY A 97 -10.12 0.63 -8.99
C GLY A 97 -10.26 -0.86 -8.67
N HIS A 98 -9.48 -1.38 -7.72
CA HIS A 98 -9.63 -2.76 -7.25
C HIS A 98 -10.98 -3.01 -6.56
N ILE A 99 -11.47 -2.08 -5.77
CA ILE A 99 -12.80 -2.16 -5.15
C ILE A 99 -13.89 -2.19 -6.24
N ALA A 100 -13.83 -1.25 -7.18
CA ALA A 100 -14.82 -1.11 -8.25
C ALA A 100 -14.86 -2.34 -9.17
N ALA A 101 -13.71 -2.96 -9.42
CA ALA A 101 -13.60 -4.19 -10.22
C ALA A 101 -14.05 -5.47 -9.46
N GLY A 102 -14.44 -5.35 -8.19
CA GLY A 102 -14.81 -6.49 -7.35
C GLY A 102 -13.62 -7.39 -6.95
N HIS A 103 -12.42 -6.91 -7.20
CA HIS A 103 -11.19 -7.58 -6.79
C HIS A 103 -10.96 -7.30 -5.31
N SER A 104 -11.64 -8.01 -4.42
CA SER A 104 -11.24 -8.05 -3.01
C SER A 104 -9.91 -8.79 -2.94
N VAL A 105 -8.82 -8.07 -3.17
CA VAL A 105 -7.48 -8.65 -3.08
C VAL A 105 -7.26 -9.03 -1.63
N ARG A 106 -7.25 -10.33 -1.38
CA ARG A 106 -6.71 -10.90 -0.15
C ARG A 106 -5.19 -10.67 -0.18
N PHE A 107 -4.74 -9.49 0.13
CA PHE A 107 -3.38 -9.27 0.58
C PHE A 107 -3.29 -9.70 2.05
N GLY A 108 -3.54 -10.99 2.29
CA GLY A 108 -3.08 -11.65 3.48
C GLY A 108 -1.65 -12.10 3.23
N GLU A 109 -0.73 -11.68 4.11
CA GLU A 109 0.59 -12.26 4.32
C GLU A 109 1.38 -12.55 3.03
N GLY A 110 2.02 -11.53 2.48
CA GLY A 110 2.95 -11.69 1.37
C GLY A 110 2.68 -10.79 0.18
N ALA A 111 2.52 -9.48 0.40
CA ALA A 111 2.78 -8.54 -0.68
C ALA A 111 4.23 -8.74 -1.11
N GLY A 112 4.43 -9.65 -2.08
CA GLY A 112 5.73 -10.02 -2.60
C GLY A 112 6.43 -8.82 -3.26
N PRO A 113 7.68 -8.98 -3.65
CA PRO A 113 8.45 -7.93 -4.34
C PRO A 113 7.68 -7.30 -5.52
N ALA A 114 6.84 -8.08 -6.20
CA ALA A 114 6.05 -7.65 -7.35
C ALA A 114 5.03 -6.54 -7.04
N SER A 115 4.31 -6.62 -5.92
CA SER A 115 3.33 -5.57 -5.56
C SER A 115 4.01 -4.28 -5.09
N ARG A 116 5.19 -4.37 -4.47
CA ARG A 116 6.01 -3.20 -4.12
C ARG A 116 6.53 -2.49 -5.36
N ILE A 117 6.99 -3.24 -6.37
CA ILE A 117 7.44 -2.70 -7.66
C ILE A 117 6.28 -2.00 -8.36
N SER A 118 5.08 -2.58 -8.36
CA SER A 118 3.90 -1.97 -8.97
C SER A 118 3.51 -0.65 -8.29
N LEU A 119 3.57 -0.59 -6.96
CA LEU A 119 3.25 0.62 -6.21
C LEU A 119 4.28 1.72 -6.42
N LEU A 120 5.58 1.39 -6.38
CA LEU A 120 6.66 2.33 -6.67
C LEU A 120 6.60 2.86 -8.10
N SER A 121 6.26 2.00 -9.08
CA SER A 121 6.10 2.43 -10.47
C SER A 121 4.90 3.37 -10.64
N LEU A 122 3.83 3.19 -9.87
CA LEU A 122 2.67 4.08 -9.90
C LEU A 122 3.02 5.47 -9.35
N ILE A 123 3.74 5.53 -8.22
CA ILE A 123 4.22 6.79 -7.64
C ILE A 123 5.16 7.50 -8.62
N GLY A 124 6.14 6.78 -9.18
CA GLY A 124 7.08 7.33 -10.15
C GLY A 124 6.38 7.81 -11.44
N ALA A 125 5.36 7.10 -11.90
CA ALA A 125 4.57 7.49 -13.06
C ALA A 125 3.76 8.77 -12.79
N ALA A 126 3.13 8.87 -11.62
CA ALA A 126 2.38 10.06 -11.22
C ALA A 126 3.29 11.29 -11.13
N ALA A 127 4.48 11.16 -10.54
CA ALA A 127 5.47 12.21 -10.47
C ALA A 127 5.96 12.65 -11.87
N ALA A 128 6.24 11.70 -12.77
CA ALA A 128 6.65 11.99 -14.14
C ALA A 128 5.55 12.74 -14.92
N MET A 129 4.30 12.35 -14.77
CA MET A 129 3.16 13.04 -15.39
C MET A 129 2.98 14.46 -14.85
N ALA A 130 3.13 14.66 -13.53
CA ALA A 130 3.05 15.97 -12.91
C ALA A 130 4.15 16.93 -13.38
N MET A 131 5.33 16.41 -13.76
CA MET A 131 6.43 17.16 -14.35
C MET A 131 6.30 17.36 -15.88
N GLY A 132 5.18 16.96 -16.50
CA GLY A 132 4.94 17.08 -17.92
C GLY A 132 5.61 15.99 -18.78
N ALA A 133 6.18 14.96 -18.16
CA ALA A 133 6.83 13.84 -18.84
C ALA A 133 5.87 12.65 -19.03
N GLY A 134 4.72 12.88 -19.66
CA GLY A 134 3.65 11.89 -19.78
C GLY A 134 4.08 10.56 -20.39
N GLU A 135 4.92 10.59 -21.43
CA GLU A 135 5.46 9.36 -22.06
C GLU A 135 6.35 8.56 -21.09
N ALA A 136 7.18 9.24 -20.31
CA ALA A 136 8.00 8.60 -19.29
C ALA A 136 7.14 7.98 -18.18
N GLY A 137 6.07 8.67 -17.76
CA GLY A 137 5.11 8.15 -16.78
C GLY A 137 4.44 6.87 -17.24
N MET A 138 3.99 6.82 -18.50
CA MET A 138 3.40 5.63 -19.10
C MET A 138 4.40 4.47 -19.22
N ALA A 139 5.65 4.75 -19.55
CA ALA A 139 6.71 3.75 -19.61
C ALA A 139 7.00 3.13 -18.23
N ILE A 140 7.05 3.94 -17.17
CA ILE A 140 7.27 3.48 -15.80
C ILE A 140 6.11 2.57 -15.35
N LEU A 141 4.86 2.93 -15.64
CA LEU A 141 3.68 2.11 -15.37
C LEU A 141 3.76 0.75 -16.08
N GLY A 142 4.09 0.74 -17.36
CA GLY A 142 4.21 -0.49 -18.15
C GLY A 142 5.30 -1.43 -17.63
N MET A 143 6.46 -0.91 -17.25
CA MET A 143 7.54 -1.72 -16.67
C MET A 143 7.19 -2.29 -15.30
N GLY A 144 6.50 -1.51 -14.45
CA GLY A 144 6.06 -1.97 -13.14
C GLY A 144 5.06 -3.12 -13.21
N GLN A 145 4.11 -3.05 -14.15
CA GLN A 145 3.14 -4.13 -14.36
C GLN A 145 3.79 -5.39 -14.95
N SER A 146 4.73 -5.25 -15.87
CA SER A 146 5.46 -6.40 -16.45
C SER A 146 6.29 -7.13 -15.39
N ALA A 147 6.93 -6.40 -14.49
CA ALA A 147 7.71 -6.98 -13.39
C ALA A 147 6.83 -7.64 -12.32
N ALA A 148 5.57 -7.22 -12.20
CA ALA A 148 4.62 -7.79 -11.23
C ALA A 148 3.97 -9.09 -11.73
N MET A 149 3.98 -9.37 -13.04
CA MET A 149 3.37 -10.54 -13.67
C MET A 149 4.36 -11.67 -13.99
N GLY A 150 5.65 -11.47 -13.82
CA GLY A 150 6.71 -12.48 -14.00
C GLY A 150 7.17 -13.08 -12.70
#